data_9366f8f156360412fd182e7c53d13203
#
_entry.id   9366f8f156360412fd182e7c53d13203
#
_cell.length_a   1.000
_cell.length_b   1.000
_cell.length_c   1.000
_cell.angle_alpha   90.00
_cell.angle_beta   90.00
_cell.angle_gamma   90.00
#
_symmetry.space_group_name_H-M   'P 1'
#
loop_
_entity.id
_entity.type
_entity.pdbx_description
1 polymer ?
#
loop_
_entity_poly.entity_id
_entity_poly.type
_entity_poly.pdbx_seq_one_letter_code
_entity_poly.pdbx_strand_id
1 'polypeptide(L)'
;MADVLVDTDVFIDHLRGANELKPGKHRLHYSVITRAELFAGTAGTDLAARLFAPFREISVDRSIAERAGRIRRTSSIRLPDALIAATALEHRLGLVTRNARDFSAVSGLRVRSLR
;
A
#
# COMPACT_ATOMS: atom_id res chain seq x y z
N MET A 1 0.21 7.06 -17.86
CA MET A 1 -0.20 7.46 -16.50
C MET A 1 -1.10 6.39 -15.91
N ALA A 2 -0.89 6.01 -14.67
CA ALA A 2 -1.71 5.02 -13.99
C ALA A 2 -2.00 5.47 -12.56
N ASP A 3 -3.14 5.00 -12.04
CA ASP A 3 -3.45 5.11 -10.62
C ASP A 3 -2.89 3.87 -9.93
N VAL A 4 -2.10 4.04 -8.89
CA VAL A 4 -1.46 2.95 -8.18
C VAL A 4 -1.64 3.10 -6.68
N LEU A 5 -1.64 1.97 -5.98
CA LEU A 5 -1.61 1.92 -4.52
C LEU A 5 -0.17 1.65 -4.08
N VAL A 6 0.33 2.47 -3.18
CA VAL A 6 1.72 2.36 -2.70
C VAL A 6 1.72 1.66 -1.36
N ASP A 7 2.47 0.56 -1.27
CA ASP A 7 2.61 -0.21 -0.04
C ASP A 7 3.45 0.55 1.00
N THR A 8 3.25 0.22 2.25
CA THR A 8 3.91 0.85 3.40
C THR A 8 5.43 0.84 3.29
N ASP A 9 6.03 -0.24 2.82
CA ASP A 9 7.48 -0.39 2.74
C ASP A 9 8.14 0.65 1.81
N VAL A 10 7.42 1.08 0.78
CA VAL A 10 7.91 2.11 -0.15
C VAL A 10 8.00 3.46 0.55
N PHE A 11 7.00 3.79 1.36
CA PHE A 11 7.02 5.01 2.17
C PHE A 11 8.13 4.96 3.23
N ILE A 12 8.31 3.80 3.87
CA ILE A 12 9.36 3.62 4.87
C ILE A 12 10.75 3.83 4.24
N ASP A 13 10.98 3.27 3.06
CA ASP A 13 12.23 3.47 2.34
C ASP A 13 12.49 4.95 2.04
N HIS A 14 11.45 5.68 1.64
CA HIS A 14 11.58 7.11 1.40
C HIS A 14 11.96 7.86 2.68
N LEU A 15 11.29 7.57 3.78
CA LEU A 15 11.58 8.22 5.06
C LEU A 15 12.98 7.91 5.60
N ARG A 16 13.49 6.71 5.30
CA ARG A 16 14.84 6.31 5.70
C ARG A 16 15.92 6.79 4.74
N GLY A 17 15.55 7.41 3.63
CA GLY A 17 16.48 7.87 2.62
C GLY A 17 17.07 6.74 1.77
N ALA A 18 16.51 5.53 1.85
CA ALA A 18 17.01 4.38 1.08
C ALA A 18 16.64 4.47 -0.39
N ASN A 19 15.38 4.83 -0.68
CA ASN A 19 14.90 5.06 -2.04
C ASN A 19 13.88 6.19 -2.01
N GLU A 20 14.12 7.23 -2.78
CA GLU A 20 13.20 8.33 -2.86
C GLU A 20 11.94 7.93 -3.63
N LEU A 21 10.78 8.27 -3.08
CA LEU A 21 9.50 8.05 -3.73
C LEU A 21 9.31 9.12 -4.81
N LYS A 22 9.32 8.69 -6.06
CA LYS A 22 9.14 9.58 -7.22
C LYS A 22 7.88 9.17 -7.96
N PRO A 23 6.77 9.93 -7.79
CA PRO A 23 5.51 9.58 -8.43
C PRO A 23 5.57 9.58 -9.97
N GLY A 24 6.40 10.46 -10.56
CA GLY A 24 6.41 10.64 -11.99
C GLY A 24 5.05 11.13 -12.47
N LYS A 25 4.48 10.44 -13.47
CA LYS A 25 3.15 10.77 -14.00
C LYS A 25 2.03 9.98 -13.33
N HIS A 26 2.34 9.15 -12.33
CA HIS A 26 1.33 8.30 -11.68
C HIS A 26 0.61 9.05 -10.58
N ARG A 27 -0.67 8.71 -10.40
CA ARG A 27 -1.43 9.16 -9.23
C ARG A 27 -1.27 8.12 -8.14
N LEU A 28 -0.74 8.55 -7.00
CA LEU A 28 -0.46 7.66 -5.90
C LEU A 28 -1.61 7.69 -4.89
N HIS A 29 -2.02 6.48 -4.51
CA HIS A 29 -2.98 6.25 -3.43
C HIS A 29 -2.29 5.43 -2.36
N TYR A 30 -2.80 5.49 -1.14
CA TYR A 30 -2.32 4.65 -0.06
C TYR A 30 -3.50 4.25 0.83
N SER A 31 -3.33 3.12 1.52
CA SER A 31 -4.35 2.63 2.45
C SER A 31 -4.23 3.34 3.79
N VAL A 32 -5.36 3.53 4.48
CA VAL A 32 -5.38 3.97 5.88
C VAL A 32 -4.54 3.04 6.77
N ILE A 33 -4.38 1.77 6.38
CA ILE A 33 -3.49 0.81 7.06
C ILE A 33 -2.04 1.31 7.01
N THR A 34 -1.60 1.82 5.87
CA THR A 34 -0.26 2.40 5.72
C THR A 34 -0.08 3.60 6.67
N ARG A 35 -1.09 4.44 6.80
CA ARG A 35 -1.05 5.52 7.79
C ARG A 35 -0.86 4.98 9.20
N ALA A 36 -1.62 3.95 9.57
CA ALA A 36 -1.51 3.34 10.89
C ALA A 36 -0.10 2.78 11.15
N GLU A 37 0.45 2.10 10.16
CA GLU A 37 1.79 1.51 10.28
C GLU A 37 2.88 2.58 10.41
N LEU A 38 2.78 3.67 9.66
CA LEU A 38 3.75 4.75 9.76
C LEU A 38 3.63 5.52 11.07
N PHE A 39 2.41 5.72 11.57
CA PHE A 39 2.19 6.39 12.84
C PHE A 39 2.62 5.53 14.04
N ALA A 40 2.62 4.21 13.88
CA ALA A 40 3.14 3.27 14.89
C ALA A 40 4.66 3.19 14.91
N GLY A 41 5.31 3.66 13.85
CA GLY A 41 6.77 3.61 13.73
C GLY A 41 7.47 4.73 14.50
N THR A 42 8.79 4.79 14.32
CA THR A 42 9.64 5.75 15.02
C THR A 42 9.84 7.08 14.30
N ALA A 43 9.40 7.18 13.05
CA ALA A 43 9.43 8.45 12.33
C ALA A 43 8.43 9.42 12.95
N GLY A 44 8.73 10.71 12.95
CA GLY A 44 7.83 11.71 13.49
C GLY A 44 6.48 11.74 12.76
N THR A 45 5.37 11.87 13.50
CA THR A 45 4.03 11.90 12.90
C THR A 45 3.85 13.08 11.94
N ASP A 46 4.49 14.22 12.22
CA ASP A 46 4.44 15.38 11.32
C ASP A 46 5.09 15.08 9.98
N LEU A 47 6.19 14.34 9.99
CA LEU A 47 6.89 13.95 8.76
C LEU A 47 6.04 13.00 7.93
N ALA A 48 5.41 12.02 8.58
CA ALA A 48 4.50 11.09 7.92
C ALA A 48 3.30 11.83 7.32
N ALA A 49 2.68 12.73 8.09
CA ALA A 49 1.54 13.52 7.62
C ALA A 49 1.90 14.36 6.38
N ARG A 50 3.08 14.98 6.38
CA ARG A 50 3.54 15.75 5.22
C ARG A 50 3.81 14.88 4.01
N LEU A 51 4.33 13.68 4.23
CA LEU A 51 4.58 12.72 3.14
C LEU A 51 3.27 12.30 2.46
N PHE A 52 2.21 12.09 3.25
CA PHE A 52 0.91 11.66 2.71
C PHE A 52 0.13 12.79 2.03
N ALA A 53 0.38 14.04 2.40
CA ALA A 53 -0.47 15.17 2.02
C ALA A 53 -0.78 15.27 0.52
N PRO A 54 0.17 15.03 -0.41
CA PRO A 54 -0.14 15.13 -1.85
C PRO A 54 -0.84 13.91 -2.44
N PHE A 55 -1.06 12.84 -1.65
CA PHE A 55 -1.59 11.58 -2.14
C PHE A 55 -3.00 11.32 -1.61
N ARG A 56 -3.69 10.35 -2.22
CA ARG A 56 -5.07 10.03 -1.83
C ARG A 56 -5.10 8.84 -0.89
N GLU A 57 -5.74 9.03 0.25
CA GLU A 57 -5.96 7.96 1.22
C GLU A 57 -7.22 7.18 0.88
N ILE A 58 -7.15 5.86 1.01
CA ILE A 58 -8.29 4.97 0.83
C ILE A 58 -8.59 4.31 2.17
N SER A 59 -9.83 4.47 2.64
CA SER A 59 -10.29 3.84 3.87
C SER A 59 -10.61 2.36 3.66
N VAL A 60 -10.54 1.58 4.73
CA VAL A 60 -10.97 0.18 4.72
C VAL A 60 -12.47 0.15 4.97
N ASP A 61 -13.22 -0.22 3.94
CA ASP A 61 -14.67 -0.44 4.05
C ASP A 61 -14.99 -1.93 4.23
N ARG A 62 -16.27 -2.24 4.26
CA ARG A 62 -16.74 -3.63 4.43
C ARG A 62 -16.22 -4.53 3.31
N SER A 63 -16.30 -4.10 2.06
CA SER A 63 -15.88 -4.91 0.91
C SER A 63 -14.39 -5.23 0.98
N ILE A 64 -13.58 -4.26 1.34
CA ILE A 64 -12.13 -4.45 1.50
C ILE A 64 -11.86 -5.41 2.64
N ALA A 65 -12.53 -5.23 3.79
CA ALA A 65 -12.33 -6.08 4.96
C ALA A 65 -12.68 -7.54 4.65
N GLU A 66 -13.82 -7.77 3.99
CA GLU A 66 -14.26 -9.13 3.64
C GLU A 66 -13.32 -9.78 2.63
N ARG A 67 -12.88 -9.01 1.62
CA ARG A 67 -11.93 -9.54 0.64
C ARG A 67 -10.59 -9.90 1.30
N ALA A 68 -10.10 -9.07 2.20
CA ALA A 68 -8.88 -9.36 2.94
C ALA A 68 -8.99 -10.66 3.75
N GLY A 69 -10.14 -10.89 4.37
CA GLY A 69 -10.41 -12.14 5.07
C GLY A 69 -10.34 -13.34 4.14
N ARG A 70 -10.96 -13.24 2.96
CA ARG A 70 -10.92 -14.32 1.96
C ARG A 70 -9.50 -14.58 1.45
N ILE A 71 -8.71 -13.53 1.23
CA ILE A 71 -7.30 -13.66 0.83
C ILE A 71 -6.54 -14.47 1.87
N ARG A 72 -6.76 -14.20 3.15
CA ARG A 72 -6.07 -14.91 4.23
C ARG A 72 -6.45 -16.38 4.34
N ARG A 73 -7.63 -16.77 3.89
CA ARG A 73 -8.04 -18.18 3.87
C ARG A 73 -7.21 -19.00 2.89
N THR A 74 -6.72 -18.38 1.81
CA THR A 74 -6.05 -19.08 0.71
C THR A 74 -4.57 -18.77 0.62
N SER A 75 -4.06 -17.99 1.55
CA SER A 75 -2.64 -17.59 1.55
C SER A 75 -2.16 -17.37 2.98
N SER A 76 -0.84 -17.36 3.16
CA SER A 76 -0.22 -17.09 4.45
C SER A 76 0.12 -15.61 4.65
N ILE A 77 -0.42 -14.75 3.81
CA ILE A 77 -0.17 -13.31 3.89
C ILE A 77 -0.66 -12.73 5.22
N ARG A 78 0.08 -11.80 5.79
CA ARG A 78 -0.30 -11.15 7.05
C ARG A 78 -1.52 -10.26 6.84
N LEU A 79 -2.33 -10.07 7.91
CA LEU A 79 -3.57 -9.30 7.79
C LEU A 79 -3.36 -7.87 7.27
N PRO A 80 -2.37 -7.09 7.73
CA PRO A 80 -2.17 -5.75 7.17
C PRO A 80 -1.90 -5.79 5.67
N ASP A 81 -1.08 -6.73 5.20
CA ASP A 81 -0.79 -6.89 3.78
C ASP A 81 -2.01 -7.36 2.99
N ALA A 82 -2.82 -8.24 3.59
CA ALA A 82 -4.07 -8.67 2.97
C ALA A 82 -5.04 -7.50 2.78
N LEU A 83 -5.10 -6.59 3.76
CA LEU A 83 -5.93 -5.38 3.67
C LEU A 83 -5.43 -4.44 2.57
N ILE A 84 -4.13 -4.29 2.43
CA ILE A 84 -3.53 -3.49 1.35
C ILE A 84 -3.83 -4.13 -0.01
N ALA A 85 -3.62 -5.43 -0.14
CA ALA A 85 -3.92 -6.16 -1.38
C ALA A 85 -5.41 -6.06 -1.75
N ALA A 86 -6.29 -6.23 -0.79
CA ALA A 86 -7.73 -6.12 -0.99
C ALA A 86 -8.12 -4.70 -1.45
N THR A 87 -7.48 -3.68 -0.89
CA THR A 87 -7.71 -2.29 -1.31
C THR A 87 -7.36 -2.10 -2.78
N ALA A 88 -6.21 -2.61 -3.19
CA ALA A 88 -5.78 -2.52 -4.59
C ALA A 88 -6.77 -3.23 -5.51
N LEU A 89 -7.22 -4.43 -5.14
CA LEU A 89 -8.17 -5.21 -5.95
C LEU A 89 -9.52 -4.52 -6.05
N GLU A 90 -10.08 -4.04 -4.93
CA GLU A 90 -11.40 -3.39 -4.92
C GLU A 90 -11.41 -2.09 -5.72
N HIS A 91 -10.32 -1.35 -5.71
CA HIS A 91 -10.19 -0.09 -6.42
C HIS A 91 -9.52 -0.22 -7.78
N ARG A 92 -9.20 -1.45 -8.20
CA ARG A 92 -8.58 -1.75 -9.50
C ARG A 92 -7.27 -0.99 -9.71
N LEU A 93 -6.47 -0.93 -8.66
CA LEU A 93 -5.17 -0.28 -8.67
C LEU A 93 -4.06 -1.32 -8.78
N GLY A 94 -3.01 -1.00 -9.49
CA GLY A 94 -1.76 -1.75 -9.38
C GLY A 94 -1.12 -1.46 -8.03
N LEU A 95 -0.42 -2.44 -7.48
CA LEU A 95 0.29 -2.28 -6.20
C LEU A 95 1.77 -2.02 -6.46
N VAL A 96 2.27 -0.92 -5.92
CA VAL A 96 3.70 -0.61 -5.89
C VAL A 96 4.25 -1.08 -4.55
N THR A 97 5.10 -2.08 -4.57
CA THR A 97 5.68 -2.66 -3.36
C THR A 97 7.12 -3.07 -3.60
N ARG A 98 7.92 -3.07 -2.53
CA ARG A 98 9.26 -3.64 -2.55
C ARG A 98 9.23 -5.16 -2.36
N ASN A 99 8.15 -5.70 -1.81
CA ASN A 99 8.02 -7.12 -1.44
C ASN A 99 7.05 -7.86 -2.37
N ALA A 100 7.30 -7.81 -3.67
CA ALA A 100 6.45 -8.47 -4.66
C ALA A 100 6.21 -9.95 -4.37
N ARG A 101 7.22 -10.63 -3.82
CA ARG A 101 7.11 -12.06 -3.46
C ARG A 101 6.00 -12.31 -2.44
N ASP A 102 5.88 -11.44 -1.43
CA ASP A 102 4.88 -11.61 -0.36
C ASP A 102 3.46 -11.50 -0.88
N PHE A 103 3.26 -10.81 -1.98
CA PHE A 103 1.95 -10.63 -2.60
C PHE A 103 1.68 -11.59 -3.77
N SER A 104 2.63 -12.45 -4.11
CA SER A 104 2.53 -13.31 -5.30
C SER A 104 1.40 -14.34 -5.20
N ALA A 105 0.99 -14.70 -3.99
CA ALA A 105 -0.12 -15.64 -3.77
C ALA A 105 -1.50 -15.01 -3.91
N VAL A 106 -1.58 -13.69 -4.06
CA VAL A 106 -2.86 -12.99 -4.17
C VAL A 106 -3.32 -12.98 -5.61
N SER A 107 -4.37 -13.75 -5.89
CA SER A 107 -4.92 -13.87 -7.25
C SER A 107 -5.45 -12.54 -7.75
N GLY A 108 -5.12 -12.20 -9.00
CA GLY A 108 -5.62 -11.00 -9.67
C GLY A 108 -4.88 -9.70 -9.31
N LEU A 109 -3.99 -9.74 -8.34
CA LEU A 109 -3.24 -8.55 -7.96
C LEU A 109 -2.12 -8.28 -8.95
N ARG A 110 -2.05 -7.06 -9.44
CA ARG A 110 -0.97 -6.62 -10.34
C ARG A 110 0.05 -5.82 -9.56
N VAL A 111 1.29 -6.28 -9.55
CA VAL A 111 2.40 -5.55 -8.96
C VAL A 111 3.03 -4.66 -10.03
N ARG A 112 3.27 -3.41 -9.70
CA ARG A 112 3.78 -2.41 -10.64
C ARG A 112 4.99 -1.70 -10.08
N SER A 113 5.75 -1.07 -10.99
CA SER A 113 6.87 -0.20 -10.64
C SER A 113 6.52 1.23 -10.99
N LEU A 114 7.09 2.20 -10.27
CA LEU A 114 6.98 3.62 -10.60
C LEU A 114 7.95 4.05 -11.71
N ARG A 115 8.85 3.18 -12.08
CA ARG A 115 9.83 3.45 -13.15
C ARG A 115 9.22 3.36 -14.53
#